data_904770bced420e8f60917f37995fcba2
#
_entry.id   904770bced420e8f60917f37995fcba2
#
_cell.length_a   1.000
_cell.length_b   1.000
_cell.length_c   1.000
_cell.angle_alpha   90.00
_cell.angle_beta   90.00
_cell.angle_gamma   90.00
#
_symmetry.space_group_name_H-M   'P 1'
#
loop_
_entity.id
_entity.type
_entity.pdbx_description
1 polymer ?
#
loop_
_entity_poly.entity_id
_entity_poly.type
_entity_poly.pdbx_seq_one_letter_code
_entity_poly.pdbx_strand_id
1 'polypeptide(L)'
;MSASHHTTYDVLIIGAGPSGAVAAKRFAEEGFSVVCLEQGDFPDYTKIRSATDEFELAKDRHFSWYPNRRQADADYPINDEQSDVAPLMWNGVGGSSILYAAAWHRFKPSDFRVRTLDGVADDWPFDYNELAPYYDRVDQDFSVSGMPGDPAYPYHEPPLPPFPLGDMERRVAAAHDRLGWHWWQGTNAIASVKHNNLLPCVRRGSCLWGCFDGAKASVDRTHWPIATSLGAKLVTNARVVRIETDSAGLATGATYIDRTTGQMHFQPARTVFVGANGIGTPRLLLNSASETHPNGLANSSGQVGKRLMMHPYSVVVGLFDDFFEGWQGPYGQRAYSLEFQETHPDRDFVRGAKWQLMGTGGPLAATGAWPFNGIAWGEGIHKEVDRRFGHTAGWSIIAEDLPNESNTVTLDPTLTDSDGLPAPKLHYRASENTIKLLEFNQKQAEISMKEAGAYETIVASVVRETGWHLLGTATMGTDPGRSVVDGHGRAHDVANLFIVDGSVMPTSGCVNPTGTVAALSLRTTEHAIAAAREQQLSFAVR
;
A
#
# COMPACT_ATOMS: atom_id res chain seq x y z
N MET A 1 -8.73 42.68 -5.80
CA MET A 1 -8.37 41.25 -5.92
C MET A 1 -9.53 40.59 -6.66
N SER A 2 -9.33 40.16 -7.89
CA SER A 2 -10.38 39.47 -8.68
C SER A 2 -10.55 38.10 -8.04
N ALA A 3 -11.70 37.80 -7.48
CA ALA A 3 -12.08 36.47 -7.05
C ALA A 3 -12.10 35.59 -8.29
N SER A 4 -11.11 34.73 -8.46
CA SER A 4 -11.17 33.66 -9.43
C SER A 4 -12.33 32.76 -8.99
N HIS A 5 -13.46 32.79 -9.73
CA HIS A 5 -14.56 31.88 -9.51
C HIS A 5 -14.07 30.46 -9.84
N HIS A 6 -13.57 29.73 -8.83
CA HIS A 6 -13.30 28.32 -8.98
C HIS A 6 -14.63 27.58 -9.17
N THR A 7 -14.68 26.71 -10.17
CA THR A 7 -15.85 25.84 -10.41
C THR A 7 -16.05 24.93 -9.20
N THR A 8 -17.28 24.90 -8.65
CA THR A 8 -17.65 23.93 -7.63
C THR A 8 -17.84 22.56 -8.28
N TYR A 9 -17.04 21.58 -7.88
CA TYR A 9 -17.17 20.19 -8.33
C TYR A 9 -18.13 19.41 -7.43
N ASP A 10 -18.72 18.32 -7.98
CA ASP A 10 -19.50 17.39 -7.18
C ASP A 10 -18.59 16.68 -6.18
N VAL A 11 -17.41 16.25 -6.65
CA VAL A 11 -16.44 15.49 -5.86
C VAL A 11 -15.05 16.09 -5.97
N LEU A 12 -14.44 16.37 -4.82
CA LEU A 12 -13.03 16.64 -4.66
C LEU A 12 -12.34 15.39 -4.10
N ILE A 13 -11.32 14.91 -4.79
CA ILE A 13 -10.47 13.81 -4.33
C ILE A 13 -9.11 14.37 -3.92
N ILE A 14 -8.59 13.97 -2.78
CA ILE A 14 -7.29 14.36 -2.25
C ILE A 14 -6.36 13.15 -2.31
N GLY A 15 -5.38 13.21 -3.22
CA GLY A 15 -4.42 12.14 -3.48
C GLY A 15 -4.76 11.29 -4.71
N ALA A 16 -3.80 11.20 -5.65
CA ALA A 16 -3.91 10.48 -6.91
C ALA A 16 -3.33 9.05 -6.86
N GLY A 17 -3.27 8.45 -5.67
CA GLY A 17 -2.89 7.06 -5.46
C GLY A 17 -3.98 6.06 -5.83
N PRO A 18 -3.79 4.73 -5.56
CA PRO A 18 -4.73 3.68 -5.96
C PRO A 18 -6.17 3.96 -5.55
N SER A 19 -6.43 4.34 -4.31
CA SER A 19 -7.78 4.60 -3.81
C SER A 19 -8.44 5.82 -4.48
N GLY A 20 -7.72 6.95 -4.57
CA GLY A 20 -8.24 8.14 -5.23
C GLY A 20 -8.50 7.95 -6.71
N ALA A 21 -7.65 7.19 -7.40
CA ALA A 21 -7.79 6.89 -8.83
C ALA A 21 -8.99 5.97 -9.12
N VAL A 22 -9.24 4.96 -8.27
CA VAL A 22 -10.43 4.10 -8.35
C VAL A 22 -11.70 4.93 -8.16
N ALA A 23 -11.73 5.80 -7.13
CA ALA A 23 -12.86 6.70 -6.90
C ALA A 23 -13.07 7.67 -8.06
N ALA A 24 -12.00 8.30 -8.57
CA ALA A 24 -12.08 9.25 -9.69
C ALA A 24 -12.66 8.61 -10.95
N LYS A 25 -12.15 7.42 -11.31
CA LYS A 25 -12.66 6.66 -12.46
C LYS A 25 -14.15 6.36 -12.28
N ARG A 26 -14.54 5.84 -11.13
CA ARG A 26 -15.91 5.39 -10.91
C ARG A 26 -16.92 6.55 -10.88
N PHE A 27 -16.60 7.67 -10.24
CA PHE A 27 -17.43 8.87 -10.30
C PHE A 27 -17.55 9.44 -11.72
N ALA A 28 -16.44 9.48 -12.46
CA ALA A 28 -16.45 9.99 -13.84
C ALA A 28 -17.29 9.08 -14.77
N GLU A 29 -17.26 7.76 -14.60
CA GLU A 29 -18.12 6.80 -15.31
C GLU A 29 -19.61 7.08 -15.09
N GLU A 30 -19.98 7.56 -13.91
CA GLU A 30 -21.37 7.90 -13.55
C GLU A 30 -21.75 9.35 -13.87
N GLY A 31 -20.86 10.12 -14.50
CA GLY A 31 -21.10 11.46 -15.01
C GLY A 31 -20.97 12.58 -13.96
N PHE A 32 -20.43 12.31 -12.76
CA PHE A 32 -20.15 13.36 -11.78
C PHE A 32 -18.98 14.23 -12.21
N SER A 33 -19.03 15.51 -11.85
CA SER A 33 -17.89 16.41 -12.01
C SER A 33 -16.86 16.14 -10.90
N VAL A 34 -15.63 15.72 -11.31
CA VAL A 34 -14.57 15.30 -10.41
C VAL A 34 -13.34 16.18 -10.56
N VAL A 35 -12.76 16.61 -9.44
CA VAL A 35 -11.41 17.18 -9.39
C VAL A 35 -10.57 16.41 -8.38
N CYS A 36 -9.33 16.06 -8.76
CA CYS A 36 -8.35 15.49 -7.84
C CYS A 36 -7.18 16.45 -7.67
N LEU A 37 -6.76 16.65 -6.43
CA LEU A 37 -5.56 17.40 -6.05
C LEU A 37 -4.47 16.41 -5.62
N GLU A 38 -3.32 16.46 -6.32
CA GLU A 38 -2.15 15.62 -6.04
C GLU A 38 -0.92 16.51 -5.81
N GLN A 39 -0.20 16.26 -4.71
CA GLN A 39 0.94 17.09 -4.30
C GLN A 39 2.16 16.95 -5.20
N GLY A 40 2.32 15.82 -5.89
CA GLY A 40 3.41 15.57 -6.83
C GLY A 40 2.96 15.61 -8.29
N ASP A 41 3.87 15.22 -9.16
CA ASP A 41 3.64 15.13 -10.60
C ASP A 41 3.65 13.68 -11.07
N PHE A 42 3.48 13.47 -12.37
CA PHE A 42 3.63 12.15 -12.99
C PHE A 42 5.07 11.63 -12.84
N PRO A 43 5.24 10.31 -12.68
CA PRO A 43 6.57 9.72 -12.63
C PRO A 43 7.30 9.86 -13.98
N ASP A 44 8.55 10.29 -13.94
CA ASP A 44 9.41 10.30 -15.11
C ASP A 44 10.07 8.93 -15.32
N TYR A 45 9.40 8.06 -16.04
CA TYR A 45 9.92 6.71 -16.33
C TYR A 45 11.21 6.69 -17.16
N THR A 46 11.61 7.79 -17.77
CA THR A 46 12.88 7.85 -18.50
C THR A 46 14.08 7.76 -17.56
N LYS A 47 13.90 8.13 -16.29
CA LYS A 47 14.92 8.02 -15.23
C LYS A 47 15.08 6.59 -14.70
N ILE A 48 14.15 5.67 -15.04
CA ILE A 48 14.18 4.25 -14.60
C ILE A 48 14.46 3.33 -15.80
N ARG A 49 15.42 3.65 -16.62
CA ARG A 49 15.81 2.72 -17.68
C ARG A 49 16.73 1.65 -17.11
N SER A 50 16.19 0.45 -16.88
CA SER A 50 16.99 -0.72 -16.46
C SER A 50 18.04 -1.18 -17.48
N ALA A 51 18.09 -0.53 -18.63
CA ALA A 51 19.08 -0.76 -19.67
C ALA A 51 20.27 0.22 -19.63
N THR A 52 20.36 1.07 -18.59
CA THR A 52 21.51 1.96 -18.38
C THR A 52 22.53 1.28 -17.46
N ASP A 53 23.82 1.50 -17.71
CA ASP A 53 24.92 0.92 -16.90
C ASP A 53 24.83 1.30 -15.41
N GLU A 54 24.20 2.44 -15.11
CA GLU A 54 24.06 2.95 -13.73
C GLU A 54 22.69 2.66 -13.09
N PHE A 55 21.88 1.79 -13.67
CA PHE A 55 20.54 1.51 -13.20
C PHE A 55 20.49 1.11 -11.71
N GLU A 56 21.38 0.23 -11.28
CA GLU A 56 21.47 -0.25 -9.90
C GLU A 56 21.76 0.89 -8.89
N LEU A 57 22.50 1.91 -9.30
CA LEU A 57 22.79 3.09 -8.48
C LEU A 57 21.69 4.16 -8.58
N ALA A 58 21.12 4.34 -9.76
CA ALA A 58 20.11 5.36 -10.02
C ALA A 58 18.80 5.09 -9.29
N LYS A 59 18.41 3.81 -9.14
CA LYS A 59 17.17 3.41 -8.47
C LYS A 59 17.11 3.87 -7.02
N ASP A 60 18.19 3.80 -6.27
CA ASP A 60 18.23 4.18 -4.86
C ASP A 60 18.21 5.70 -4.65
N ARG A 61 18.44 6.46 -5.68
CA ARG A 61 18.48 7.92 -5.62
C ARG A 61 17.16 8.57 -6.01
N HIS A 62 16.65 8.31 -7.20
CA HIS A 62 15.44 8.96 -7.74
C HIS A 62 14.16 8.21 -7.42
N PHE A 63 14.27 6.90 -7.16
CA PHE A 63 13.15 6.00 -6.91
C PHE A 63 13.29 5.26 -5.58
N SER A 64 14.05 5.83 -4.64
CA SER A 64 14.01 5.33 -3.27
C SER A 64 12.57 5.37 -2.77
N TRP A 65 12.10 4.26 -2.23
CA TRP A 65 10.78 4.15 -1.64
C TRP A 65 10.64 4.90 -0.30
N TYR A 66 11.79 5.28 0.34
CA TYR A 66 11.81 6.02 1.59
C TYR A 66 11.89 7.53 1.32
N PRO A 67 10.85 8.32 1.65
CA PRO A 67 10.79 9.75 1.37
C PRO A 67 11.96 10.55 1.96
N ASN A 68 12.37 10.24 3.21
CA ASN A 68 13.50 10.92 3.86
C ASN A 68 14.84 10.69 3.14
N ARG A 69 14.97 9.60 2.37
CA ARG A 69 16.15 9.34 1.51
C ARG A 69 15.97 9.93 0.12
N ARG A 70 14.78 9.81 -0.48
CA ARG A 70 14.49 10.30 -1.83
C ARG A 70 14.54 11.81 -1.91
N GLN A 71 13.94 12.50 -0.94
CA GLN A 71 13.91 13.96 -0.84
C GLN A 71 13.51 14.66 -2.15
N ALA A 72 12.52 14.09 -2.86
CA ALA A 72 11.94 14.75 -4.03
C ALA A 72 11.11 15.98 -3.59
N ASP A 73 10.92 16.93 -4.47
CA ASP A 73 10.18 18.16 -4.18
C ASP A 73 8.76 17.88 -3.64
N ALA A 74 8.11 16.81 -4.11
CA ALA A 74 6.79 16.41 -3.63
C ALA A 74 6.82 15.76 -2.25
N ASP A 75 7.97 15.30 -1.76
CA ASP A 75 8.08 14.65 -0.46
C ASP A 75 7.94 15.68 0.68
N TYR A 76 7.55 15.18 1.81
CA TYR A 76 7.62 15.86 3.10
C TYR A 76 8.46 15.03 4.06
N PRO A 77 9.20 15.65 4.99
CA PRO A 77 9.95 14.91 5.98
C PRO A 77 9.00 14.15 6.90
N ILE A 78 9.46 13.00 7.40
CA ILE A 78 8.72 12.18 8.36
C ILE A 78 9.62 11.98 9.58
N ASN A 79 9.16 12.39 10.76
CA ASN A 79 9.87 12.06 11.99
C ASN A 79 9.52 10.62 12.39
N ASP A 80 10.40 9.68 12.07
CA ASP A 80 10.27 8.25 12.41
C ASP A 80 11.35 7.76 13.38
N GLU A 81 11.93 8.66 14.17
CA GLU A 81 12.95 8.32 15.18
C GLU A 81 12.43 7.36 16.25
N GLN A 82 11.11 7.41 16.52
CA GLN A 82 10.45 6.54 17.47
C GLN A 82 9.67 5.39 16.77
N SER A 83 10.12 4.97 15.60
CA SER A 83 9.51 3.88 14.84
C SER A 83 10.49 2.76 14.56
N ASP A 84 10.10 1.52 14.85
CA ASP A 84 10.88 0.32 14.51
C ASP A 84 10.94 0.10 13.00
N VAL A 85 9.92 0.55 12.26
CA VAL A 85 9.79 0.40 10.82
C VAL A 85 9.68 1.77 10.14
N ALA A 86 10.48 2.01 9.12
CA ALA A 86 10.42 3.23 8.33
C ALA A 86 9.26 3.18 7.33
N PRO A 87 8.43 4.24 7.21
CA PRO A 87 7.32 4.29 6.28
C PRO A 87 7.82 4.49 4.84
N LEU A 88 7.26 3.73 3.93
CA LEU A 88 7.63 3.75 2.52
C LEU A 88 6.43 4.20 1.67
N MET A 89 6.65 5.18 0.79
CA MET A 89 5.60 5.73 -0.06
C MET A 89 6.14 6.48 -1.28
N TRP A 90 5.28 6.70 -2.25
CA TRP A 90 5.51 7.60 -3.37
C TRP A 90 4.51 8.75 -3.34
N ASN A 91 5.00 9.98 -3.44
CA ASN A 91 4.21 11.21 -3.50
C ASN A 91 4.19 11.71 -4.95
N GLY A 92 3.08 11.51 -5.63
CA GLY A 92 2.86 11.84 -7.04
C GLY A 92 1.75 11.02 -7.66
N VAL A 93 1.43 11.29 -8.91
CA VAL A 93 0.38 10.59 -9.65
C VAL A 93 0.71 9.10 -9.73
N GLY A 94 -0.24 8.28 -9.30
CA GLY A 94 -0.07 6.84 -9.14
C GLY A 94 0.17 6.41 -7.69
N GLY A 95 0.59 7.32 -6.81
CA GLY A 95 0.90 7.00 -5.41
C GLY A 95 1.85 5.81 -5.31
N SER A 96 1.80 5.08 -4.20
CA SER A 96 2.70 3.94 -3.96
C SER A 96 2.59 2.81 -4.98
N SER A 97 1.58 2.80 -5.89
CA SER A 97 1.56 1.84 -7.00
C SER A 97 2.69 2.03 -8.02
N ILE A 98 3.38 3.19 -7.99
CA ILE A 98 4.59 3.41 -8.79
C ILE A 98 5.74 2.52 -8.31
N LEU A 99 5.87 2.33 -6.99
CA LEU A 99 6.98 1.61 -6.37
C LEU A 99 6.60 0.24 -5.78
N TYR A 100 5.31 -0.13 -5.77
CA TYR A 100 4.93 -1.43 -5.20
C TYR A 100 5.42 -2.60 -6.06
N ALA A 101 5.63 -3.74 -5.41
CA ALA A 101 6.00 -4.98 -6.08
C ALA A 101 4.87 -5.56 -6.95
N ALA A 102 3.68 -5.02 -6.81
CA ALA A 102 2.44 -5.48 -7.43
C ALA A 102 1.97 -6.88 -7.01
N ALA A 103 2.47 -7.41 -5.88
CA ALA A 103 1.86 -8.57 -5.26
C ALA A 103 0.40 -8.25 -4.92
N TRP A 104 -0.51 -9.13 -5.33
CA TRP A 104 -1.94 -8.84 -5.26
C TRP A 104 -2.68 -9.95 -4.53
N HIS A 105 -3.38 -9.57 -3.46
CA HIS A 105 -4.12 -10.50 -2.63
C HIS A 105 -5.47 -9.92 -2.24
N ARG A 106 -6.39 -10.82 -1.92
CA ARG A 106 -7.62 -10.54 -1.18
C ARG A 106 -7.39 -10.85 0.28
N PHE A 107 -8.10 -10.21 1.18
CA PHE A 107 -8.16 -10.68 2.57
C PHE A 107 -8.98 -11.96 2.64
N LYS A 108 -8.68 -12.82 3.62
CA LYS A 108 -9.46 -14.04 3.89
C LYS A 108 -10.72 -13.71 4.70
N PRO A 109 -11.76 -14.54 4.68
CA PRO A 109 -12.93 -14.34 5.53
C PRO A 109 -12.58 -14.18 7.02
N SER A 110 -11.56 -14.88 7.53
CA SER A 110 -11.06 -14.76 8.91
C SER A 110 -10.52 -13.38 9.26
N ASP A 111 -9.93 -12.65 8.30
CA ASP A 111 -9.36 -11.32 8.52
C ASP A 111 -10.42 -10.26 8.85
N PHE A 112 -11.71 -10.53 8.51
CA PHE A 112 -12.84 -9.67 8.84
C PHE A 112 -13.43 -9.96 10.23
N ARG A 113 -12.99 -11.01 10.92
CA ARG A 113 -13.57 -11.54 12.18
C ARG A 113 -12.54 -11.79 13.28
N VAL A 114 -11.48 -10.99 13.30
CA VAL A 114 -10.34 -11.20 14.22
C VAL A 114 -10.78 -11.12 15.68
N ARG A 115 -11.67 -10.17 16.03
CA ARG A 115 -12.20 -10.08 17.40
C ARG A 115 -13.00 -11.31 17.79
N THR A 116 -13.87 -11.78 16.90
CA THR A 116 -14.72 -12.95 17.15
C THR A 116 -13.91 -14.23 17.24
N LEU A 117 -12.89 -14.41 16.38
CA LEU A 117 -12.11 -15.64 16.27
C LEU A 117 -10.97 -15.72 17.28
N ASP A 118 -10.25 -14.61 17.48
CA ASP A 118 -9.00 -14.59 18.23
C ASP A 118 -9.06 -13.73 19.51
N GLY A 119 -10.17 -13.04 19.77
CA GLY A 119 -10.39 -12.23 20.98
C GLY A 119 -9.61 -10.90 21.01
N VAL A 120 -8.89 -10.54 19.95
CA VAL A 120 -8.07 -9.33 19.83
C VAL A 120 -8.58 -8.41 18.72
N ALA A 121 -8.11 -7.15 18.69
CA ALA A 121 -8.49 -6.15 17.69
C ALA A 121 -10.02 -5.90 17.62
N ASP A 122 -10.54 -5.59 16.44
CA ASP A 122 -11.96 -5.39 16.16
C ASP A 122 -12.37 -6.23 14.95
N ASP A 123 -13.65 -6.64 14.88
CA ASP A 123 -14.25 -7.17 13.66
C ASP A 123 -14.51 -6.02 12.69
N TRP A 124 -14.47 -6.30 11.40
CA TRP A 124 -14.91 -5.37 10.38
C TRP A 124 -16.44 -5.22 10.44
N PRO A 125 -17.00 -4.03 10.12
CA PRO A 125 -18.45 -3.81 10.15
C PRO A 125 -19.22 -4.57 9.05
N PHE A 126 -18.53 -5.31 8.20
CA PHE A 126 -19.07 -6.18 7.15
C PHE A 126 -18.17 -7.40 6.97
N ASP A 127 -18.57 -8.38 6.16
CA ASP A 127 -17.80 -9.60 5.93
C ASP A 127 -17.16 -9.67 4.53
N TYR A 128 -16.41 -10.74 4.28
CA TYR A 128 -15.76 -11.01 3.01
C TYR A 128 -16.73 -11.02 1.82
N ASN A 129 -17.93 -11.62 2.00
CA ASN A 129 -18.87 -11.79 0.90
C ASN A 129 -19.42 -10.46 0.38
N GLU A 130 -19.52 -9.45 1.25
CA GLU A 130 -19.90 -8.11 0.85
C GLU A 130 -18.82 -7.43 0.01
N LEU A 131 -17.54 -7.71 0.29
CA LEU A 131 -16.42 -7.12 -0.45
C LEU A 131 -16.04 -7.92 -1.72
N ALA A 132 -16.38 -9.22 -1.79
CA ALA A 132 -15.97 -10.11 -2.88
C ALA A 132 -16.31 -9.60 -4.29
N PRO A 133 -17.52 -9.05 -4.59
CA PRO A 133 -17.84 -8.51 -5.91
C PRO A 133 -16.95 -7.31 -6.31
N TYR A 134 -16.49 -6.53 -5.33
CA TYR A 134 -15.59 -5.40 -5.57
C TYR A 134 -14.16 -5.87 -5.84
N TYR A 135 -13.71 -6.95 -5.19
CA TYR A 135 -12.46 -7.61 -5.52
C TYR A 135 -12.44 -8.10 -6.97
N ASP A 136 -13.53 -8.76 -7.44
CA ASP A 136 -13.60 -9.24 -8.81
C ASP A 136 -13.45 -8.11 -9.84
N ARG A 137 -14.03 -6.95 -9.56
CA ARG A 137 -13.94 -5.77 -10.44
C ARG A 137 -12.56 -5.12 -10.44
N VAL A 138 -11.96 -4.93 -9.26
CA VAL A 138 -10.62 -4.34 -9.19
C VAL A 138 -9.55 -5.28 -9.73
N ASP A 139 -9.73 -6.60 -9.63
CA ASP A 139 -8.83 -7.57 -10.28
C ASP A 139 -8.82 -7.40 -11.81
N GLN A 140 -9.99 -7.14 -12.42
CA GLN A 140 -10.10 -6.81 -13.85
C GLN A 140 -9.41 -5.48 -14.18
N ASP A 141 -9.71 -4.44 -13.42
CA ASP A 141 -9.16 -3.08 -13.63
C ASP A 141 -7.63 -3.04 -13.49
N PHE A 142 -7.08 -3.84 -12.56
CA PHE A 142 -5.64 -3.94 -12.32
C PHE A 142 -4.97 -5.07 -13.13
N SER A 143 -5.68 -5.70 -14.06
CA SER A 143 -5.11 -6.75 -14.94
C SER A 143 -4.32 -7.80 -14.16
N VAL A 144 -4.95 -8.34 -13.12
CA VAL A 144 -4.33 -9.28 -12.19
C VAL A 144 -4.04 -10.60 -12.89
N SER A 145 -2.80 -11.07 -12.82
CA SER A 145 -2.38 -12.39 -13.28
C SER A 145 -2.23 -13.35 -12.10
N GLY A 146 -2.66 -14.59 -12.26
CA GLY A 146 -2.55 -15.59 -11.19
C GLY A 146 -3.11 -16.94 -11.57
N MET A 147 -2.88 -17.94 -10.74
CA MET A 147 -3.44 -19.27 -10.88
C MET A 147 -4.75 -19.35 -10.05
N PRO A 148 -5.87 -19.76 -10.63
CA PRO A 148 -7.14 -19.90 -9.90
C PRO A 148 -7.09 -21.10 -8.94
N GLY A 149 -7.99 -21.09 -7.93
CA GLY A 149 -8.27 -22.26 -7.11
C GLY A 149 -7.31 -22.49 -5.94
N ASP A 150 -6.63 -21.45 -5.45
CA ASP A 150 -5.88 -21.52 -4.18
C ASP A 150 -6.81 -21.97 -3.04
N PRO A 151 -6.53 -23.12 -2.39
CA PRO A 151 -7.38 -23.65 -1.33
C PRO A 151 -7.41 -22.77 -0.06
N ALA A 152 -6.48 -21.82 0.08
CA ALA A 152 -6.46 -20.88 1.21
C ALA A 152 -7.54 -19.80 1.10
N TYR A 153 -8.17 -19.63 -0.05
CA TYR A 153 -9.20 -18.61 -0.31
C TYR A 153 -10.53 -19.21 -0.77
N PRO A 154 -11.66 -18.49 -0.59
CA PRO A 154 -12.84 -18.76 -1.40
C PRO A 154 -12.48 -18.71 -2.88
N TYR A 155 -13.09 -19.61 -3.69
CA TYR A 155 -12.75 -19.70 -5.10
C TYR A 155 -12.91 -18.36 -5.81
N HIS A 156 -11.89 -17.95 -6.53
CA HIS A 156 -11.90 -16.82 -7.45
C HIS A 156 -10.95 -17.10 -8.62
N GLU A 157 -11.16 -16.39 -9.72
CA GLU A 157 -10.38 -16.55 -10.94
C GLU A 157 -9.75 -15.22 -11.34
N PRO A 158 -8.40 -15.10 -11.26
CA PRO A 158 -7.70 -13.94 -11.77
C PRO A 158 -7.95 -13.76 -13.28
N PRO A 159 -8.11 -12.52 -13.79
CA PRO A 159 -8.42 -12.27 -15.20
C PRO A 159 -7.33 -12.71 -16.19
N LEU A 160 -6.07 -12.82 -15.75
CA LEU A 160 -4.97 -13.19 -16.62
C LEU A 160 -4.26 -14.45 -16.13
N PRO A 161 -3.70 -15.25 -17.07
CA PRO A 161 -2.96 -16.45 -16.71
C PRO A 161 -1.73 -16.12 -15.84
N PRO A 162 -1.30 -17.07 -14.99
CA PRO A 162 -0.13 -16.88 -14.13
C PRO A 162 1.16 -16.80 -14.97
N PHE A 163 2.20 -16.22 -14.37
CA PHE A 163 3.55 -16.29 -14.92
C PHE A 163 4.11 -17.70 -14.78
N PRO A 164 4.88 -18.22 -15.76
CA PRO A 164 5.50 -19.54 -15.62
C PRO A 164 6.49 -19.56 -14.44
N LEU A 165 6.47 -20.67 -13.69
CA LEU A 165 7.44 -20.92 -12.62
C LEU A 165 8.85 -21.09 -13.20
N GLY A 166 9.84 -20.45 -12.58
CA GLY A 166 11.25 -20.66 -12.80
C GLY A 166 11.82 -21.86 -11.99
N ASP A 167 13.11 -22.11 -12.09
CA ASP A 167 13.77 -23.22 -11.36
C ASP A 167 13.72 -23.03 -9.85
N MET A 168 13.94 -21.80 -9.40
CA MET A 168 13.86 -21.45 -7.99
C MET A 168 12.46 -21.74 -7.43
N GLU A 169 11.41 -21.29 -8.10
CA GLU A 169 10.02 -21.47 -7.67
C GLU A 169 9.64 -22.96 -7.64
N ARG A 170 10.00 -23.72 -8.68
CA ARG A 170 9.76 -25.18 -8.73
C ARG A 170 10.45 -25.93 -7.60
N ARG A 171 11.68 -25.54 -7.26
CA ARG A 171 12.45 -26.15 -6.18
C ARG A 171 11.81 -25.90 -4.81
N VAL A 172 11.41 -24.66 -4.54
CA VAL A 172 10.75 -24.29 -3.29
C VAL A 172 9.36 -24.95 -3.20
N ALA A 173 8.59 -24.97 -4.29
CA ALA A 173 7.31 -25.67 -4.37
C ALA A 173 7.44 -27.16 -4.03
N ALA A 174 8.39 -27.86 -4.64
CA ALA A 174 8.65 -29.27 -4.35
C ALA A 174 9.10 -29.52 -2.90
N ALA A 175 9.79 -28.58 -2.27
CA ALA A 175 10.11 -28.65 -0.84
C ALA A 175 8.84 -28.53 0.03
N HIS A 176 7.94 -27.60 -0.28
CA HIS A 176 6.67 -27.46 0.42
C HIS A 176 5.78 -28.68 0.24
N ASP A 177 5.73 -29.29 -0.98
CA ASP A 177 5.01 -30.55 -1.21
C ASP A 177 5.53 -31.68 -0.29
N ARG A 178 6.86 -31.81 -0.10
CA ARG A 178 7.44 -32.81 0.80
C ARG A 178 7.15 -32.54 2.29
N LEU A 179 7.09 -31.25 2.66
CA LEU A 179 6.73 -30.82 4.02
C LEU A 179 5.22 -30.92 4.31
N GLY A 180 4.39 -31.08 3.27
CA GLY A 180 2.93 -31.01 3.39
C GLY A 180 2.44 -29.60 3.68
N TRP A 181 3.19 -28.57 3.27
CA TRP A 181 2.88 -27.16 3.51
C TRP A 181 2.25 -26.50 2.30
N HIS A 182 1.39 -25.53 2.57
CA HIS A 182 0.78 -24.70 1.55
C HIS A 182 1.83 -23.90 0.76
N TRP A 183 1.68 -23.91 -0.55
CA TRP A 183 2.31 -22.96 -1.46
C TRP A 183 1.37 -22.69 -2.65
N TRP A 184 1.50 -21.51 -3.25
CA TRP A 184 0.76 -21.17 -4.44
C TRP A 184 1.59 -20.28 -5.37
N GLN A 185 1.23 -20.30 -6.66
CA GLN A 185 1.88 -19.46 -7.65
C GLN A 185 1.51 -17.99 -7.44
N GLY A 186 2.48 -17.08 -7.62
CA GLY A 186 2.30 -15.66 -7.31
C GLY A 186 1.18 -14.99 -8.10
N THR A 187 0.29 -14.30 -7.39
CA THR A 187 -0.77 -13.46 -7.94
C THR A 187 -0.29 -12.01 -7.97
N ASN A 188 -0.32 -11.37 -9.13
CA ASN A 188 0.30 -10.06 -9.33
C ASN A 188 -0.57 -9.12 -10.17
N ALA A 189 -0.65 -7.85 -9.82
CA ALA A 189 -1.20 -6.80 -10.67
C ALA A 189 -0.18 -6.40 -11.75
N ILE A 190 0.18 -7.37 -12.58
CA ILE A 190 1.12 -7.25 -13.71
C ILE A 190 0.57 -8.06 -14.87
N ALA A 191 0.46 -7.46 -16.04
CA ALA A 191 -0.06 -8.13 -17.22
C ALA A 191 0.91 -9.24 -17.70
N SER A 192 0.49 -10.49 -17.61
CA SER A 192 1.21 -11.64 -18.17
C SER A 192 1.02 -11.77 -19.69
N VAL A 193 -0.13 -11.28 -20.17
CA VAL A 193 -0.48 -11.10 -21.59
C VAL A 193 -1.01 -9.67 -21.78
N LYS A 194 -1.11 -9.18 -23.02
CA LYS A 194 -1.70 -7.86 -23.27
C LYS A 194 -3.13 -7.79 -22.74
N HIS A 195 -3.42 -6.81 -21.89
CA HIS A 195 -4.74 -6.60 -21.33
C HIS A 195 -4.95 -5.11 -21.01
N ASN A 196 -6.14 -4.60 -21.33
CA ASN A 196 -6.43 -3.17 -21.23
C ASN A 196 -5.32 -2.34 -21.92
N ASN A 197 -4.78 -1.33 -21.25
CA ASN A 197 -3.68 -0.50 -21.78
C ASN A 197 -2.28 -1.02 -21.42
N LEU A 198 -2.19 -2.22 -20.80
CA LEU A 198 -0.92 -2.79 -20.36
C LEU A 198 -0.31 -3.73 -21.41
N LEU A 199 1.00 -3.66 -21.54
CA LEU A 199 1.80 -4.56 -22.37
C LEU A 199 2.19 -5.82 -21.56
N PRO A 200 2.49 -6.95 -22.22
CA PRO A 200 2.99 -8.13 -21.53
C PRO A 200 4.31 -7.84 -20.81
N CYS A 201 4.48 -8.39 -19.62
CA CYS A 201 5.72 -8.26 -18.84
C CYS A 201 6.91 -8.92 -19.54
N VAL A 202 7.97 -8.15 -19.75
CA VAL A 202 9.24 -8.62 -20.33
C VAL A 202 10.26 -9.06 -19.27
N ARG A 203 9.83 -9.22 -18.02
CA ARG A 203 10.59 -9.79 -16.89
C ARG A 203 11.87 -9.05 -16.50
N ARG A 204 11.94 -7.72 -16.65
CA ARG A 204 13.13 -6.92 -16.26
C ARG A 204 13.44 -6.90 -14.77
N GLY A 205 12.50 -7.26 -13.89
CA GLY A 205 12.71 -7.26 -12.45
C GLY A 205 12.70 -5.89 -11.76
N SER A 206 12.36 -4.80 -12.46
CA SER A 206 12.37 -3.44 -11.91
C SER A 206 11.07 -3.02 -11.19
N CYS A 207 10.19 -3.95 -10.83
CA CYS A 207 8.84 -3.64 -10.33
C CYS A 207 8.83 -2.67 -9.15
N LEU A 208 9.76 -2.80 -8.19
CA LEU A 208 9.86 -1.95 -6.99
C LEU A 208 10.36 -0.52 -7.26
N TRP A 209 10.82 -0.23 -8.48
CA TRP A 209 11.36 1.08 -8.87
C TRP A 209 10.59 1.71 -10.04
N GLY A 210 9.40 1.17 -10.34
CA GLY A 210 8.60 1.56 -11.48
C GLY A 210 8.73 0.58 -12.65
N CYS A 211 7.78 0.64 -13.58
CA CYS A 211 7.75 -0.23 -14.74
C CYS A 211 7.86 0.60 -16.03
N PHE A 212 9.06 0.71 -16.57
CA PHE A 212 9.27 1.43 -17.85
C PHE A 212 8.47 0.80 -19.01
N ASP A 213 8.42 -0.54 -19.05
CA ASP A 213 7.80 -1.30 -20.15
C ASP A 213 6.27 -1.25 -20.15
N GLY A 214 5.62 -0.78 -19.08
CA GLY A 214 4.17 -0.61 -19.05
C GLY A 214 3.37 -1.87 -18.79
N ALA A 215 3.97 -2.88 -18.15
CA ALA A 215 3.29 -4.13 -17.80
C ALA A 215 2.66 -4.12 -16.40
N LYS A 216 3.21 -3.33 -15.47
CA LYS A 216 2.73 -3.23 -14.10
C LYS A 216 1.53 -2.28 -14.02
N ALA A 217 0.47 -2.70 -13.34
CA ALA A 217 -0.76 -1.95 -13.20
C ALA A 217 -0.64 -0.84 -12.12
N SER A 218 0.19 0.16 -12.37
CA SER A 218 0.14 1.40 -11.62
C SER A 218 -0.99 2.29 -12.10
N VAL A 219 -1.66 3.02 -11.19
CA VAL A 219 -2.92 3.72 -11.53
C VAL A 219 -2.74 4.95 -12.42
N ASP A 220 -1.51 5.47 -12.57
CA ASP A 220 -1.15 6.46 -13.59
C ASP A 220 -1.33 5.91 -15.02
N ARG A 221 -1.31 4.58 -15.20
CA ARG A 221 -1.49 3.88 -16.48
C ARG A 221 -2.86 3.24 -16.65
N THR A 222 -3.48 2.79 -15.56
CA THR A 222 -4.74 2.03 -15.65
C THR A 222 -5.96 2.90 -15.42
N HIS A 223 -6.00 3.72 -14.38
CA HIS A 223 -7.20 4.45 -13.96
C HIS A 223 -7.21 5.91 -14.40
N TRP A 224 -6.12 6.65 -14.19
CA TRP A 224 -6.07 8.09 -14.51
C TRP A 224 -6.31 8.39 -15.98
N PRO A 225 -5.76 7.66 -16.96
CA PRO A 225 -6.08 7.89 -18.37
C PRO A 225 -7.56 7.75 -18.69
N ILE A 226 -8.25 6.80 -18.05
CA ILE A 226 -9.70 6.59 -18.23
C ILE A 226 -10.46 7.73 -17.55
N ALA A 227 -10.20 8.01 -16.27
CA ALA A 227 -10.90 9.05 -15.51
C ALA A 227 -10.80 10.42 -16.21
N THR A 228 -9.61 10.80 -16.67
CA THR A 228 -9.39 12.07 -17.38
C THR A 228 -10.07 12.11 -18.75
N SER A 229 -10.10 10.99 -19.49
CA SER A 229 -10.83 10.89 -20.76
C SER A 229 -12.35 11.05 -20.59
N LEU A 230 -12.87 10.73 -19.41
CA LEU A 230 -14.27 10.90 -19.01
C LEU A 230 -14.55 12.29 -18.38
N GLY A 231 -13.56 13.18 -18.31
CA GLY A 231 -13.72 14.55 -17.85
C GLY A 231 -13.30 14.83 -16.41
N ALA A 232 -12.77 13.85 -15.68
CA ALA A 232 -12.17 14.11 -14.36
C ALA A 232 -10.94 15.02 -14.52
N LYS A 233 -10.84 16.06 -13.68
CA LYS A 233 -9.69 16.96 -13.66
C LYS A 233 -8.66 16.47 -12.65
N LEU A 234 -7.45 16.22 -13.08
CA LEU A 234 -6.30 15.95 -12.22
C LEU A 234 -5.40 17.19 -12.17
N VAL A 235 -5.20 17.74 -10.98
CA VAL A 235 -4.32 18.88 -10.72
C VAL A 235 -3.11 18.37 -9.96
N THR A 236 -1.97 18.38 -10.63
CA THR A 236 -0.67 17.99 -10.05
C THR A 236 0.01 19.18 -9.38
N ASN A 237 1.03 18.92 -8.56
CA ASN A 237 1.74 19.92 -7.77
C ASN A 237 0.82 20.76 -6.86
N ALA A 238 -0.32 20.18 -6.45
CA ALA A 238 -1.34 20.78 -5.61
C ALA A 238 -1.33 20.12 -4.22
N ARG A 239 -0.56 20.66 -3.26
CA ARG A 239 -0.49 20.14 -1.91
C ARG A 239 -1.66 20.68 -1.09
N VAL A 240 -2.61 19.81 -0.74
CA VAL A 240 -3.71 20.17 0.15
C VAL A 240 -3.17 20.40 1.55
N VAL A 241 -3.48 21.56 2.10
CA VAL A 241 -3.06 21.98 3.44
C VAL A 241 -4.16 21.79 4.47
N ARG A 242 -5.44 21.96 4.06
CA ARG A 242 -6.59 21.86 4.95
C ARG A 242 -7.88 21.59 4.18
N ILE A 243 -8.77 20.81 4.79
CA ILE A 243 -10.16 20.67 4.38
C ILE A 243 -10.97 21.73 5.13
N GLU A 244 -11.78 22.51 4.40
CA GLU A 244 -12.60 23.57 4.97
C GLU A 244 -14.01 23.06 5.25
N THR A 245 -14.60 23.53 6.35
CA THR A 245 -15.99 23.24 6.72
C THR A 245 -16.81 24.50 6.90
N ASP A 246 -18.11 24.40 6.71
CA ASP A 246 -19.07 25.45 7.02
C ASP A 246 -19.53 25.40 8.48
N SER A 247 -20.42 26.34 8.85
CA SER A 247 -20.99 26.40 10.19
C SER A 247 -21.94 25.26 10.54
N ALA A 248 -22.37 24.46 9.55
CA ALA A 248 -23.15 23.23 9.73
C ALA A 248 -22.26 21.99 9.89
N GLY A 249 -20.94 22.16 9.84
CA GLY A 249 -19.96 21.06 9.95
C GLY A 249 -19.78 20.25 8.67
N LEU A 250 -20.29 20.73 7.53
CA LEU A 250 -20.09 20.07 6.23
C LEU A 250 -18.81 20.55 5.56
N ALA A 251 -18.09 19.65 4.91
CA ALA A 251 -16.93 19.99 4.10
C ALA A 251 -17.37 20.83 2.88
N THR A 252 -16.70 21.96 2.63
CA THR A 252 -16.98 22.89 1.52
C THR A 252 -15.96 22.82 0.40
N GLY A 253 -14.84 22.13 0.63
CA GLY A 253 -13.72 22.00 -0.28
C GLY A 253 -12.39 21.92 0.46
N ALA A 254 -11.29 22.21 -0.24
CA ALA A 254 -9.98 22.20 0.36
C ALA A 254 -9.13 23.39 -0.08
N THR A 255 -8.31 23.89 0.85
CA THR A 255 -7.24 24.85 0.59
C THR A 255 -5.97 24.08 0.23
N TYR A 256 -5.32 24.47 -0.85
CA TYR A 256 -4.07 23.85 -1.32
C TYR A 256 -3.05 24.90 -1.74
N ILE A 257 -1.79 24.51 -1.72
CA ILE A 257 -0.65 25.27 -2.29
C ILE A 257 -0.35 24.73 -3.67
N ASP A 258 -0.38 25.59 -4.69
CA ASP A 258 0.26 25.32 -5.97
C ASP A 258 1.78 25.40 -5.77
N ARG A 259 2.44 24.25 -5.78
CA ARG A 259 3.87 24.12 -5.48
C ARG A 259 4.77 24.69 -6.56
N THR A 260 4.23 24.98 -7.75
CA THR A 260 4.97 25.63 -8.83
C THR A 260 5.05 27.14 -8.64
N THR A 261 4.05 27.73 -8.02
CA THR A 261 3.94 29.18 -7.82
C THR A 261 4.07 29.62 -6.36
N GLY A 262 3.89 28.69 -5.40
CA GLY A 262 3.80 28.96 -3.97
C GLY A 262 2.49 29.66 -3.55
N GLN A 263 1.51 29.79 -4.44
CA GLN A 263 0.24 30.47 -4.14
C GLN A 263 -0.77 29.51 -3.51
N MET A 264 -1.50 30.04 -2.54
CA MET A 264 -2.64 29.33 -1.93
C MET A 264 -3.91 29.52 -2.76
N HIS A 265 -4.65 28.42 -2.93
CA HIS A 265 -5.90 28.36 -3.66
C HIS A 265 -6.95 27.61 -2.84
N PHE A 266 -8.22 27.91 -3.06
CA PHE A 266 -9.33 27.14 -2.51
C PHE A 266 -10.08 26.44 -3.65
N GLN A 267 -10.24 25.12 -3.56
CA GLN A 267 -11.05 24.33 -4.49
C GLN A 267 -12.36 23.95 -3.83
N PRO A 268 -13.49 24.58 -4.22
CA PRO A 268 -14.81 24.23 -3.68
C PRO A 268 -15.29 22.89 -4.25
N ALA A 269 -15.98 22.11 -3.39
CA ALA A 269 -16.64 20.87 -3.75
C ALA A 269 -17.82 20.57 -2.82
N ARG A 270 -18.73 19.72 -3.29
CA ARG A 270 -19.91 19.29 -2.50
C ARG A 270 -19.59 18.12 -1.59
N THR A 271 -18.66 17.26 -2.00
CA THR A 271 -18.22 16.09 -1.25
C THR A 271 -16.71 15.94 -1.38
N VAL A 272 -16.04 15.52 -0.30
CA VAL A 272 -14.60 15.36 -0.24
C VAL A 272 -14.24 13.90 0.02
N PHE A 273 -13.35 13.35 -0.80
CA PHE A 273 -12.77 12.01 -0.67
C PHE A 273 -11.27 12.13 -0.37
N VAL A 274 -10.81 11.49 0.71
CA VAL A 274 -9.41 11.50 1.13
C VAL A 274 -8.77 10.14 0.85
N GLY A 275 -7.69 10.15 0.05
CA GLY A 275 -6.89 8.98 -0.31
C GLY A 275 -5.39 9.25 -0.15
N ALA A 276 -4.96 9.75 1.02
CA ALA A 276 -3.60 10.23 1.27
C ALA A 276 -2.73 9.25 2.08
N ASN A 277 -3.14 7.99 2.21
CA ASN A 277 -2.55 6.86 2.95
C ASN A 277 -2.58 7.00 4.48
N GLY A 278 -2.16 5.94 5.20
CA GLY A 278 -2.22 5.88 6.67
C GLY A 278 -1.30 6.87 7.42
N ILE A 279 -0.54 7.69 6.71
CA ILE A 279 0.28 8.77 7.30
C ILE A 279 -0.19 10.14 6.81
N GLY A 280 -0.41 10.30 5.52
CA GLY A 280 -0.88 11.56 4.95
C GLY A 280 -2.31 11.92 5.35
N THR A 281 -3.20 10.92 5.45
CA THR A 281 -4.60 11.12 5.87
C THR A 281 -4.70 11.68 7.29
N PRO A 282 -4.14 11.05 8.34
CA PRO A 282 -4.20 11.64 9.68
C PRO A 282 -3.45 12.98 9.76
N ARG A 283 -2.32 13.15 9.06
CA ARG A 283 -1.63 14.44 8.97
C ARG A 283 -2.56 15.54 8.46
N LEU A 284 -3.28 15.28 7.37
CA LEU A 284 -4.22 16.25 6.78
C LEU A 284 -5.39 16.55 7.72
N LEU A 285 -6.00 15.52 8.31
CA LEU A 285 -7.12 15.69 9.23
C LEU A 285 -6.72 16.51 10.47
N LEU A 286 -5.57 16.24 11.06
CA LEU A 286 -5.02 16.99 12.20
C LEU A 286 -4.67 18.45 11.82
N ASN A 287 -4.11 18.69 10.63
CA ASN A 287 -3.85 20.04 10.12
C ASN A 287 -5.13 20.81 9.76
N SER A 288 -6.26 20.11 9.63
CA SER A 288 -7.59 20.71 9.36
C SER A 288 -8.33 21.11 10.63
N ALA A 289 -7.59 21.37 11.72
CA ALA A 289 -8.17 21.91 12.96
C ALA A 289 -8.84 23.28 12.73
N SER A 290 -9.98 23.51 13.39
CA SER A 290 -10.77 24.74 13.31
C SER A 290 -11.44 25.02 14.66
N GLU A 291 -12.17 26.13 14.77
CA GLU A 291 -12.95 26.42 15.99
C GLU A 291 -13.99 25.34 16.29
N THR A 292 -14.59 24.75 15.25
CA THR A 292 -15.58 23.66 15.37
C THR A 292 -14.93 22.29 15.55
N HIS A 293 -13.67 22.11 15.12
CA HIS A 293 -12.90 20.88 15.19
C HIS A 293 -11.51 21.12 15.82
N PRO A 294 -11.42 21.50 17.09
CA PRO A 294 -10.16 21.99 17.70
C PRO A 294 -9.05 20.93 17.77
N ASN A 295 -9.41 19.65 17.75
CA ASN A 295 -8.45 18.52 17.81
C ASN A 295 -8.17 17.90 16.43
N GLY A 296 -8.54 18.58 15.34
CA GLY A 296 -8.48 18.06 13.97
C GLY A 296 -9.85 17.65 13.43
N LEU A 297 -10.00 17.66 12.12
CA LEU A 297 -11.22 17.27 11.42
C LEU A 297 -11.51 15.78 11.61
N ALA A 298 -12.79 15.42 11.75
CA ALA A 298 -13.27 14.04 11.96
C ALA A 298 -12.63 13.35 13.20
N ASN A 299 -12.26 14.12 14.23
CA ASN A 299 -11.51 13.63 15.39
C ASN A 299 -12.23 13.85 16.74
N SER A 300 -13.56 13.87 16.79
CA SER A 300 -14.31 13.95 18.04
C SER A 300 -14.04 12.74 18.95
N SER A 301 -13.80 11.57 18.36
CA SER A 301 -13.44 10.33 19.07
C SER A 301 -12.00 10.33 19.60
N GLY A 302 -11.12 11.24 19.14
CA GLY A 302 -9.69 11.20 19.43
C GLY A 302 -8.97 9.99 18.82
N GLN A 303 -9.53 9.37 17.76
CA GLN A 303 -8.97 8.18 17.11
C GLN A 303 -8.14 8.50 15.86
N VAL A 304 -8.23 9.73 15.31
CA VAL A 304 -7.38 10.12 14.17
C VAL A 304 -5.90 10.02 14.54
N GLY A 305 -5.15 9.29 13.73
CA GLY A 305 -3.73 9.05 13.91
C GLY A 305 -3.37 7.91 14.86
N LYS A 306 -4.32 7.25 15.53
CA LYS A 306 -4.06 6.07 16.36
C LYS A 306 -4.14 4.77 15.57
N ARG A 307 -3.59 3.70 16.15
CA ARG A 307 -3.63 2.32 15.61
C ARG A 307 -2.87 2.16 14.29
N LEU A 308 -1.76 2.89 14.10
CA LEU A 308 -0.90 2.71 12.94
C LEU A 308 -0.41 1.27 12.86
N MET A 309 -0.63 0.62 11.71
CA MET A 309 -0.15 -0.72 11.36
C MET A 309 0.68 -0.65 10.09
N MET A 310 1.85 -1.35 10.06
CA MET A 310 2.80 -1.26 8.93
C MET A 310 3.31 -2.62 8.42
N HIS A 311 2.80 -3.76 8.90
CA HIS A 311 3.29 -5.10 8.56
C HIS A 311 4.82 -5.21 8.72
N PRO A 312 5.36 -5.46 9.91
CA PRO A 312 6.79 -5.73 10.06
C PRO A 312 7.23 -6.94 9.25
N TYR A 313 8.37 -6.80 8.56
CA TYR A 313 8.92 -7.86 7.72
C TYR A 313 10.14 -8.48 8.34
N SER A 314 10.27 -9.80 8.14
CA SER A 314 11.52 -10.54 8.22
C SER A 314 11.86 -11.14 6.86
N VAL A 315 13.13 -11.39 6.62
CA VAL A 315 13.60 -12.04 5.40
C VAL A 315 14.51 -13.20 5.76
N VAL A 316 14.26 -14.36 5.14
CA VAL A 316 15.11 -15.54 5.25
C VAL A 316 15.59 -15.90 3.86
N VAL A 317 16.91 -15.84 3.64
CA VAL A 317 17.56 -16.16 2.37
C VAL A 317 18.33 -17.45 2.51
N GLY A 318 18.06 -18.40 1.60
CA GLY A 318 18.86 -19.60 1.41
C GLY A 318 19.95 -19.39 0.36
N LEU A 319 21.14 -19.96 0.58
CA LEU A 319 22.23 -20.04 -0.38
C LEU A 319 22.31 -21.46 -0.95
N PHE A 320 22.50 -21.56 -2.28
CA PHE A 320 22.44 -22.80 -3.04
C PHE A 320 23.66 -22.95 -3.93
N ASP A 321 24.03 -24.20 -4.25
CA ASP A 321 25.06 -24.48 -5.28
C ASP A 321 24.53 -24.20 -6.71
N ASP A 322 23.21 -24.28 -6.89
CA ASP A 322 22.54 -24.01 -8.17
C ASP A 322 22.49 -22.51 -8.48
N PHE A 323 22.54 -22.20 -9.78
CA PHE A 323 22.42 -20.83 -10.26
C PHE A 323 20.97 -20.52 -10.65
N PHE A 324 20.38 -19.47 -10.05
CA PHE A 324 19.04 -18.99 -10.33
C PHE A 324 19.09 -17.62 -10.96
N GLU A 325 18.24 -17.37 -11.95
CA GLU A 325 18.06 -16.04 -12.53
C GLU A 325 17.09 -15.19 -11.67
N GLY A 326 17.40 -15.07 -10.38
CA GLY A 326 16.55 -14.41 -9.36
C GLY A 326 16.22 -12.94 -9.63
N TRP A 327 17.02 -12.27 -10.46
CA TRP A 327 16.78 -10.87 -10.89
C TRP A 327 15.70 -10.72 -11.97
N GLN A 328 15.28 -11.78 -12.66
CA GLN A 328 14.19 -11.70 -13.63
C GLN A 328 12.85 -11.46 -12.93
N GLY A 329 11.97 -10.68 -13.57
CA GLY A 329 10.62 -10.42 -13.06
C GLY A 329 9.64 -11.60 -13.24
N PRO A 330 8.44 -11.48 -12.68
CA PRO A 330 8.00 -10.41 -11.79
C PRO A 330 8.80 -10.44 -10.48
N TYR A 331 9.23 -9.27 -10.02
CA TYR A 331 10.15 -9.21 -8.86
C TYR A 331 9.44 -9.52 -7.55
N GLY A 332 8.24 -9.00 -7.37
CA GLY A 332 7.61 -8.90 -6.06
C GLY A 332 7.05 -10.19 -5.49
N GLN A 333 6.50 -11.08 -6.32
CA GLN A 333 5.90 -12.32 -5.84
C GLN A 333 5.89 -13.37 -6.92
N ARG A 334 6.75 -14.37 -6.77
CA ARG A 334 6.86 -15.52 -7.69
C ARG A 334 6.03 -16.69 -7.23
N ALA A 335 6.07 -16.98 -5.94
CA ALA A 335 5.21 -17.90 -5.21
C ALA A 335 4.94 -17.32 -3.82
N TYR A 336 3.96 -17.87 -3.11
CA TYR A 336 3.68 -17.51 -1.73
C TYR A 336 3.21 -18.71 -0.93
N SER A 337 3.24 -18.56 0.39
CA SER A 337 2.66 -19.52 1.33
C SER A 337 1.84 -18.79 2.39
N LEU A 338 0.70 -19.38 2.73
CA LEU A 338 -0.20 -18.98 3.82
C LEU A 338 -0.31 -20.09 4.88
N GLU A 339 0.66 -21.01 4.92
CA GLU A 339 0.67 -22.15 5.84
C GLU A 339 0.48 -21.73 7.29
N PHE A 340 1.14 -20.63 7.69
CA PHE A 340 1.15 -20.18 9.08
C PHE A 340 0.38 -18.87 9.29
N GLN A 341 -0.69 -18.64 8.51
CA GLN A 341 -1.48 -17.40 8.60
C GLN A 341 -2.46 -17.41 9.77
N GLU A 342 -3.12 -18.53 10.03
CA GLU A 342 -4.18 -18.60 11.03
C GLU A 342 -3.61 -18.82 12.45
N THR A 343 -4.35 -18.37 13.46
CA THR A 343 -4.08 -18.69 14.87
C THR A 343 -4.09 -20.20 15.09
N HIS A 344 -3.16 -20.72 15.88
CA HIS A 344 -3.07 -22.13 16.20
C HIS A 344 -2.86 -22.31 17.71
N PRO A 345 -3.57 -23.25 18.37
CA PRO A 345 -3.53 -23.41 19.84
C PRO A 345 -2.13 -23.77 20.39
N ASP A 346 -1.27 -24.40 19.60
CA ASP A 346 0.10 -24.77 20.02
C ASP A 346 1.12 -23.62 19.85
N ARG A 347 0.67 -22.42 19.48
CA ARG A 347 1.52 -21.23 19.34
C ARG A 347 1.18 -20.22 20.43
N ASP A 348 2.20 -19.56 20.96
CA ASP A 348 2.06 -18.55 22.02
C ASP A 348 1.83 -17.12 21.46
N PHE A 349 1.28 -17.03 20.24
CA PHE A 349 0.86 -15.83 19.56
C PHE A 349 -0.41 -16.07 18.75
N VAL A 350 -1.14 -15.00 18.44
CA VAL A 350 -2.33 -15.04 17.58
C VAL A 350 -2.03 -14.49 16.21
N ARG A 351 -2.84 -14.89 15.22
CA ARG A 351 -2.70 -14.62 13.81
C ARG A 351 -1.40 -15.19 13.26
N GLY A 352 -0.94 -14.72 12.11
CA GLY A 352 0.22 -15.33 11.46
C GLY A 352 0.87 -14.45 10.41
N ALA A 353 1.51 -15.09 9.43
CA ALA A 353 2.24 -14.40 8.39
C ALA A 353 1.99 -15.02 7.01
N LYS A 354 2.06 -14.18 6.01
CA LYS A 354 2.25 -14.59 4.62
C LYS A 354 3.74 -14.65 4.31
N TRP A 355 4.15 -15.67 3.60
CA TRP A 355 5.49 -15.76 3.01
C TRP A 355 5.43 -15.45 1.52
N GLN A 356 6.33 -14.62 1.06
CA GLN A 356 6.42 -14.18 -0.32
C GLN A 356 7.80 -14.53 -0.88
N LEU A 357 7.84 -15.43 -1.86
CA LEU A 357 9.08 -15.75 -2.55
C LEU A 357 9.41 -14.61 -3.51
N MET A 358 10.46 -13.87 -3.19
CA MET A 358 10.91 -12.71 -3.94
C MET A 358 12.04 -13.05 -4.91
N GLY A 359 12.19 -12.21 -5.93
CA GLY A 359 13.42 -12.14 -6.72
C GLY A 359 14.60 -11.72 -5.84
N THR A 360 15.78 -12.19 -6.16
CA THR A 360 16.99 -11.95 -5.35
C THR A 360 17.83 -10.75 -5.83
N GLY A 361 17.31 -9.98 -6.78
CA GLY A 361 17.96 -8.77 -7.26
C GLY A 361 19.18 -9.02 -8.15
N GLY A 362 19.83 -7.91 -8.57
CA GLY A 362 21.01 -7.91 -9.41
C GLY A 362 22.32 -7.91 -8.61
N PRO A 363 23.44 -7.56 -9.26
CA PRO A 363 24.77 -7.58 -8.64
C PRO A 363 24.89 -6.77 -7.35
N LEU A 364 24.23 -5.61 -7.27
CA LEU A 364 24.26 -4.78 -6.07
C LEU A 364 23.58 -5.49 -4.87
N ALA A 365 22.52 -6.25 -5.09
CA ALA A 365 21.90 -7.03 -4.03
C ALA A 365 22.84 -8.12 -3.49
N ALA A 366 23.70 -8.70 -4.34
CA ALA A 366 24.71 -9.67 -3.94
C ALA A 366 25.77 -9.08 -2.98
N THR A 367 25.98 -7.76 -2.99
CA THR A 367 26.84 -7.08 -2.00
C THR A 367 26.18 -6.97 -0.62
N GLY A 368 24.99 -7.55 -0.44
CA GLY A 368 24.26 -7.50 0.83
C GLY A 368 23.62 -6.13 1.10
N ALA A 369 23.34 -5.34 0.07
CA ALA A 369 22.63 -4.10 0.23
C ALA A 369 21.22 -4.39 0.78
N TRP A 370 20.20 -4.38 0.52
CA TRP A 370 18.93 -4.71 1.18
C TRP A 370 18.61 -6.23 1.06
N PRO A 371 18.11 -6.92 2.08
CA PRO A 371 17.71 -6.44 3.42
C PRO A 371 18.85 -6.45 4.46
N PHE A 372 20.05 -6.79 4.03
CA PHE A 372 21.22 -6.88 4.90
C PHE A 372 22.03 -5.59 4.84
N ASN A 373 22.67 -5.23 5.93
CA ASN A 373 23.46 -3.98 6.05
C ASN A 373 24.82 -4.05 5.33
N GLY A 374 24.90 -4.77 4.22
CA GLY A 374 26.11 -4.97 3.45
C GLY A 374 26.88 -6.23 3.85
N ILE A 375 27.92 -6.54 3.06
CA ILE A 375 28.94 -7.53 3.39
C ILE A 375 30.21 -6.79 3.81
N ALA A 376 31.08 -7.47 4.59
CA ALA A 376 32.33 -6.90 5.00
C ALA A 376 33.16 -6.48 3.77
N TRP A 377 33.55 -5.21 3.72
CA TRP A 377 34.34 -4.66 2.63
C TRP A 377 35.81 -5.03 2.82
N GLY A 378 36.53 -5.33 1.75
CA GLY A 378 37.95 -5.64 1.76
C GLY A 378 38.31 -6.98 1.13
N GLU A 379 39.35 -7.67 1.62
CA GLU A 379 39.79 -8.98 1.12
C GLU A 379 38.64 -9.98 1.20
N GLY A 380 38.40 -10.69 0.11
CA GLY A 380 37.33 -11.70 0.03
C GLY A 380 35.97 -11.21 -0.43
N ILE A 381 35.75 -9.90 -0.63
CA ILE A 381 34.46 -9.39 -1.08
C ILE A 381 34.00 -10.02 -2.40
N HIS A 382 34.89 -10.19 -3.36
CA HIS A 382 34.55 -10.80 -4.65
C HIS A 382 34.04 -12.24 -4.48
N LYS A 383 34.68 -13.02 -3.61
CA LYS A 383 34.24 -14.38 -3.28
C LYS A 383 32.86 -14.41 -2.65
N GLU A 384 32.54 -13.43 -1.78
CA GLU A 384 31.20 -13.30 -1.18
C GLU A 384 30.14 -12.88 -2.21
N VAL A 385 30.48 -11.98 -3.13
CA VAL A 385 29.56 -11.60 -4.22
C VAL A 385 29.32 -12.80 -5.15
N ASP A 386 30.36 -13.51 -5.56
CA ASP A 386 30.25 -14.71 -6.41
C ASP A 386 29.39 -15.79 -5.74
N ARG A 387 29.54 -15.97 -4.43
CA ARG A 387 28.76 -16.96 -3.65
C ARG A 387 27.26 -16.61 -3.59
N ARG A 388 26.90 -15.34 -3.73
CA ARG A 388 25.51 -14.84 -3.57
C ARG A 388 24.82 -14.56 -4.90
N PHE A 389 25.55 -14.01 -5.87
CA PHE A 389 24.96 -13.58 -7.12
C PHE A 389 24.46 -14.77 -7.94
N GLY A 390 23.14 -14.84 -8.07
CA GLY A 390 22.49 -15.96 -8.76
C GLY A 390 22.36 -17.26 -7.94
N HIS A 391 22.84 -17.28 -6.70
CA HIS A 391 22.83 -18.47 -5.84
C HIS A 391 21.90 -18.32 -4.62
N THR A 392 20.93 -17.42 -4.66
CA THR A 392 20.04 -17.14 -3.55
C THR A 392 18.57 -17.28 -3.91
N ALA A 393 17.77 -17.75 -2.95
CA ALA A 393 16.31 -17.68 -2.94
C ALA A 393 15.86 -17.18 -1.57
N GLY A 394 14.81 -16.39 -1.49
CA GLY A 394 14.42 -15.80 -0.21
C GLY A 394 12.92 -15.68 0.01
N TRP A 395 12.50 -15.98 1.23
CA TRP A 395 11.19 -15.68 1.75
C TRP A 395 11.17 -14.31 2.44
N SER A 396 10.32 -13.40 1.96
CA SER A 396 9.88 -12.27 2.76
C SER A 396 8.67 -12.70 3.57
N ILE A 397 8.77 -12.58 4.87
CA ILE A 397 7.75 -12.94 5.85
C ILE A 397 7.03 -11.65 6.24
N ILE A 398 5.75 -11.55 5.90
CA ILE A 398 4.89 -10.40 6.15
C ILE A 398 4.03 -10.74 7.36
N ALA A 399 4.34 -10.17 8.52
CA ALA A 399 3.60 -10.43 9.74
C ALA A 399 2.29 -9.66 9.77
N GLU A 400 1.21 -10.30 10.25
CA GLU A 400 0.02 -9.54 10.63
C GLU A 400 0.35 -8.63 11.81
N ASP A 401 -0.01 -7.36 11.66
CA ASP A 401 0.22 -6.32 12.66
C ASP A 401 -1.10 -5.99 13.36
N LEU A 402 -1.16 -6.25 14.65
CA LEU A 402 -2.37 -5.97 15.44
C LEU A 402 -2.48 -4.48 15.75
N PRO A 403 -3.68 -3.88 15.68
CA PRO A 403 -3.86 -2.48 15.99
C PRO A 403 -3.55 -2.20 17.47
N ASN A 404 -2.71 -1.20 17.70
CA ASN A 404 -2.33 -0.73 19.03
C ASN A 404 -2.52 0.78 19.12
N GLU A 405 -3.30 1.26 20.11
CA GLU A 405 -3.57 2.69 20.28
C GLU A 405 -2.33 3.54 20.60
N SER A 406 -1.24 2.91 21.07
CA SER A 406 0.04 3.60 21.28
C SER A 406 0.84 3.79 19.99
N ASN A 407 0.53 3.03 18.93
CA ASN A 407 1.13 3.23 17.62
C ASN A 407 0.40 4.37 16.90
N THR A 408 1.08 5.51 16.75
CA THR A 408 0.42 6.77 16.38
C THR A 408 1.13 7.52 15.27
N VAL A 409 0.35 8.32 14.55
CA VAL A 409 0.78 9.42 13.69
C VAL A 409 0.26 10.71 14.29
N THR A 410 1.15 11.59 14.70
CA THR A 410 0.86 12.92 15.24
C THR A 410 1.53 14.00 14.39
N LEU A 411 1.29 15.27 14.69
CA LEU A 411 2.02 16.37 14.09
C LEU A 411 3.31 16.64 14.88
N ASP A 412 4.41 16.80 14.17
CA ASP A 412 5.67 17.19 14.81
C ASP A 412 5.62 18.67 15.22
N PRO A 413 6.01 19.02 16.47
CA PRO A 413 5.93 20.40 16.95
C PRO A 413 6.97 21.33 16.34
N THR A 414 8.02 20.81 15.72
CA THR A 414 9.17 21.58 15.23
C THR A 414 9.54 21.31 13.79
N LEU A 415 9.41 20.04 13.35
CA LEU A 415 9.74 19.66 11.97
C LEU A 415 8.57 20.03 11.04
N THR A 416 8.88 20.75 9.97
CA THR A 416 7.92 21.15 8.94
C THR A 416 8.38 20.71 7.56
N ASP A 417 7.43 20.65 6.61
CA ASP A 417 7.77 20.49 5.20
C ASP A 417 8.21 21.81 4.55
N SER A 418 8.49 21.77 3.26
CA SER A 418 8.92 22.94 2.46
C SER A 418 7.92 24.09 2.44
N ASP A 419 6.65 23.81 2.72
CA ASP A 419 5.56 24.80 2.73
C ASP A 419 5.20 25.27 4.15
N GLY A 420 5.99 24.85 5.15
CA GLY A 420 5.84 25.24 6.56
C GLY A 420 4.76 24.45 7.32
N LEU A 421 4.21 23.39 6.72
CA LEU A 421 3.21 22.54 7.39
C LEU A 421 3.89 21.54 8.32
N PRO A 422 3.34 21.28 9.52
CA PRO A 422 3.86 20.27 10.44
C PRO A 422 4.08 18.91 9.76
N ALA A 423 5.25 18.33 9.97
CA ALA A 423 5.57 16.99 9.49
C ALA A 423 4.81 15.91 10.31
N PRO A 424 4.54 14.74 9.75
CA PRO A 424 4.04 13.64 10.56
C PRO A 424 5.16 13.11 11.47
N LYS A 425 4.80 12.85 12.72
CA LYS A 425 5.65 12.20 13.73
C LYS A 425 5.06 10.84 14.07
N LEU A 426 5.88 9.81 13.88
CA LEU A 426 5.49 8.43 14.13
C LEU A 426 5.98 7.96 15.50
N HIS A 427 5.10 7.30 16.22
CA HIS A 427 5.45 6.40 17.30
C HIS A 427 4.92 5.01 16.93
N TYR A 428 5.85 4.08 16.67
CA TYR A 428 5.47 2.73 16.26
C TYR A 428 6.41 1.69 16.87
N ARG A 429 5.82 0.69 17.52
CA ARG A 429 6.52 -0.46 18.06
C ARG A 429 5.85 -1.75 17.61
N ALA A 430 6.63 -2.68 17.10
CA ALA A 430 6.16 -4.04 16.87
C ALA A 430 5.78 -4.67 18.23
N SER A 431 4.60 -5.28 18.29
CA SER A 431 4.11 -5.88 19.54
C SER A 431 4.90 -7.14 19.89
N GLU A 432 4.82 -7.57 21.15
CA GLU A 432 5.39 -8.87 21.57
C GLU A 432 4.81 -10.02 20.75
N ASN A 433 3.50 -9.97 20.45
CA ASN A 433 2.84 -10.93 19.57
C ASN A 433 3.51 -10.96 18.18
N THR A 434 3.76 -9.79 17.58
CA THR A 434 4.39 -9.68 16.26
C THR A 434 5.82 -10.23 16.27
N ILE A 435 6.59 -9.98 17.34
CA ILE A 435 7.96 -10.48 17.46
C ILE A 435 7.98 -12.00 17.55
N LYS A 436 7.16 -12.61 18.43
CA LYS A 436 7.03 -14.07 18.56
C LYS A 436 6.59 -14.73 17.24
N LEU A 437 5.62 -14.10 16.57
CA LEU A 437 5.13 -14.53 15.26
C LEU A 437 6.26 -14.55 14.23
N LEU A 438 7.06 -13.48 14.16
CA LEU A 438 8.20 -13.41 13.23
C LEU A 438 9.27 -14.45 13.55
N GLU A 439 9.66 -14.62 14.82
CA GLU A 439 10.66 -15.61 15.25
C GLU A 439 10.24 -17.03 14.92
N PHE A 440 8.96 -17.36 15.12
CA PHE A 440 8.41 -18.67 14.72
C PHE A 440 8.54 -18.85 13.20
N ASN A 441 8.05 -17.88 12.42
CA ASN A 441 8.03 -17.98 10.97
C ASN A 441 9.44 -17.98 10.36
N GLN A 442 10.43 -17.30 10.96
CA GLN A 442 11.84 -17.36 10.56
C GLN A 442 12.37 -18.80 10.63
N LYS A 443 12.14 -19.49 11.76
CA LYS A 443 12.56 -20.89 11.96
C LYS A 443 11.92 -21.82 10.92
N GLN A 444 10.62 -21.63 10.64
CA GLN A 444 9.93 -22.43 9.63
C GLN A 444 10.47 -22.13 8.21
N ALA A 445 10.74 -20.86 7.90
CA ALA A 445 11.30 -20.47 6.61
C ALA A 445 12.74 -21.01 6.39
N GLU A 446 13.55 -21.12 7.45
CA GLU A 446 14.84 -21.80 7.38
C GLU A 446 14.68 -23.30 7.07
N ILE A 447 13.68 -23.97 7.68
CA ILE A 447 13.35 -25.38 7.35
C ILE A 447 12.96 -25.50 5.88
N SER A 448 12.09 -24.61 5.39
CA SER A 448 11.68 -24.55 3.97
C SER A 448 12.90 -24.41 3.03
N MET A 449 13.82 -23.47 3.32
CA MET A 449 15.01 -23.26 2.49
C MET A 449 15.96 -24.45 2.53
N LYS A 450 16.21 -25.06 3.68
CA LYS A 450 17.02 -26.27 3.83
C LYS A 450 16.41 -27.46 3.08
N GLU A 451 15.09 -27.66 3.19
CA GLU A 451 14.37 -28.69 2.45
C GLU A 451 14.43 -28.45 0.92
N ALA A 452 14.48 -27.18 0.49
CA ALA A 452 14.70 -26.81 -0.90
C ALA A 452 16.15 -27.05 -1.37
N GLY A 453 17.08 -27.38 -0.47
CA GLY A 453 18.48 -27.71 -0.77
C GLY A 453 19.46 -26.56 -0.49
N ALA A 454 19.07 -25.54 0.29
CA ALA A 454 20.01 -24.52 0.72
C ALA A 454 21.05 -25.10 1.70
N TYR A 455 22.34 -24.87 1.43
CA TYR A 455 23.45 -25.30 2.30
C TYR A 455 23.66 -24.32 3.49
N GLU A 456 23.18 -23.08 3.38
CA GLU A 456 23.25 -22.04 4.40
C GLU A 456 21.98 -21.18 4.35
N THR A 457 21.58 -20.63 5.50
CA THR A 457 20.48 -19.65 5.59
C THR A 457 20.94 -18.38 6.29
N ILE A 458 20.49 -17.23 5.83
CA ILE A 458 20.75 -15.91 6.42
C ILE A 458 19.41 -15.30 6.79
N VAL A 459 19.28 -14.83 8.04
CA VAL A 459 18.05 -14.24 8.57
C VAL A 459 18.25 -12.74 8.83
N ALA A 460 17.38 -11.91 8.28
CA ALA A 460 17.20 -10.54 8.68
C ALA A 460 15.89 -10.44 9.48
N SER A 461 15.97 -10.16 10.79
CA SER A 461 14.82 -10.20 11.69
C SER A 461 13.78 -9.12 11.35
N VAL A 462 13.68 -8.02 12.09
CA VAL A 462 12.82 -6.91 11.68
C VAL A 462 13.60 -5.99 10.74
N VAL A 463 13.18 -5.94 9.47
CA VAL A 463 13.82 -5.08 8.47
C VAL A 463 13.20 -3.68 8.55
N ARG A 464 14.01 -2.66 8.87
CA ARG A 464 13.52 -1.30 9.09
C ARG A 464 12.79 -0.70 7.88
N GLU A 465 13.34 -0.81 6.68
CA GLU A 465 12.76 -0.22 5.46
C GLU A 465 11.76 -1.17 4.80
N THR A 466 10.67 -1.49 5.52
CA THR A 466 9.59 -2.38 5.05
C THR A 466 8.18 -1.86 5.31
N GLY A 467 8.01 -0.64 5.80
CA GLY A 467 6.70 -0.03 6.04
C GLY A 467 5.93 0.35 4.77
N TRP A 468 5.71 -0.62 3.89
CA TRP A 468 4.96 -0.44 2.63
C TRP A 468 3.47 -0.27 2.82
N HIS A 469 2.93 -0.80 3.92
CA HIS A 469 1.51 -0.92 4.17
C HIS A 469 1.10 0.02 5.31
N LEU A 470 0.58 1.20 4.97
CA LEU A 470 0.26 2.28 5.89
C LEU A 470 -1.23 2.24 6.20
N LEU A 471 -1.61 1.65 7.36
CA LEU A 471 -2.96 1.23 7.67
C LEU A 471 -3.43 1.77 9.05
N GLY A 472 -4.76 1.81 9.28
CA GLY A 472 -5.40 1.84 10.61
C GLY A 472 -5.66 3.21 11.22
N THR A 473 -5.05 4.29 10.76
CA THR A 473 -5.00 5.61 11.45
C THR A 473 -6.26 6.48 11.33
N ALA A 474 -7.28 6.00 10.63
CA ALA A 474 -8.63 6.59 10.56
C ALA A 474 -9.67 5.46 10.56
N THR A 475 -9.55 4.57 11.52
CA THR A 475 -10.22 3.26 11.57
C THR A 475 -11.72 3.34 11.38
N MET A 476 -12.30 2.39 10.60
CA MET A 476 -13.75 2.26 10.46
C MET A 476 -14.34 1.44 11.61
N GLY A 477 -15.61 1.71 11.90
CA GLY A 477 -16.38 0.98 12.90
C GLY A 477 -17.81 1.47 13.02
N THR A 478 -18.61 0.78 13.83
CA THR A 478 -20.02 1.12 14.09
C THR A 478 -20.21 2.09 15.26
N ASP A 479 -19.18 2.23 16.11
CA ASP A 479 -19.21 3.11 17.29
C ASP A 479 -18.43 4.41 17.02
N PRO A 480 -19.12 5.57 16.89
CA PRO A 480 -18.44 6.85 16.65
C PRO A 480 -17.45 7.26 17.75
N GLY A 481 -17.58 6.72 18.97
CA GLY A 481 -16.63 6.98 20.06
C GLY A 481 -15.31 6.20 19.94
N ARG A 482 -15.23 5.20 19.04
CA ARG A 482 -14.10 4.31 18.88
C ARG A 482 -13.56 4.21 17.45
N SER A 483 -14.19 4.91 16.52
CA SER A 483 -13.82 4.92 15.10
C SER A 483 -13.91 6.35 14.53
N VAL A 484 -13.28 6.53 13.38
CA VAL A 484 -13.27 7.82 12.65
C VAL A 484 -14.33 7.82 11.56
N VAL A 485 -14.51 6.69 10.89
CA VAL A 485 -15.48 6.52 9.81
C VAL A 485 -16.39 5.33 10.08
N ASP A 486 -17.55 5.34 9.44
CA ASP A 486 -18.49 4.21 9.43
C ASP A 486 -18.02 3.08 8.50
N GLY A 487 -18.80 2.01 8.39
CA GLY A 487 -18.49 0.87 7.53
C GLY A 487 -18.42 1.19 6.03
N HIS A 488 -18.83 2.35 5.60
CA HIS A 488 -18.76 2.84 4.23
C HIS A 488 -17.66 3.89 4.02
N GLY A 489 -16.77 4.08 4.99
CA GLY A 489 -15.69 5.06 4.91
C GLY A 489 -16.15 6.52 5.10
N ARG A 490 -17.41 6.75 5.47
CA ARG A 490 -17.96 8.08 5.73
C ARG A 490 -17.59 8.54 7.13
N ALA A 491 -17.05 9.74 7.28
CA ALA A 491 -16.70 10.30 8.57
C ALA A 491 -17.93 10.45 9.47
N HIS A 492 -17.82 10.06 10.75
CA HIS A 492 -18.92 10.19 11.71
C HIS A 492 -19.26 11.66 11.98
N ASP A 493 -18.25 12.53 12.01
CA ASP A 493 -18.41 13.95 12.36
C ASP A 493 -18.78 14.83 11.16
N VAL A 494 -18.47 14.41 9.93
CA VAL A 494 -18.58 15.23 8.71
C VAL A 494 -19.28 14.46 7.62
N ALA A 495 -20.57 14.70 7.45
CA ALA A 495 -21.47 13.85 6.66
C ALA A 495 -21.14 13.72 5.16
N ASN A 496 -20.37 14.63 4.58
CA ASN A 496 -19.94 14.62 3.18
C ASN A 496 -18.42 14.47 3.01
N LEU A 497 -17.74 13.92 4.02
CA LEU A 497 -16.33 13.55 4.01
C LEU A 497 -16.20 12.03 4.02
N PHE A 498 -15.43 11.49 3.09
CA PHE A 498 -15.13 10.05 2.98
C PHE A 498 -13.63 9.81 2.98
N ILE A 499 -13.18 8.74 3.64
CA ILE A 499 -11.80 8.29 3.63
C ILE A 499 -11.78 6.93 2.92
N VAL A 500 -10.91 6.80 1.90
CA VAL A 500 -10.92 5.65 0.98
C VAL A 500 -9.59 4.90 0.87
N ASP A 501 -8.63 5.22 1.71
CA ASP A 501 -7.32 4.55 1.73
C ASP A 501 -7.17 3.54 2.87
N GLY A 502 -5.99 2.96 3.03
CA GLY A 502 -5.71 1.95 4.05
C GLY A 502 -5.86 2.43 5.50
N SER A 503 -5.95 3.73 5.75
CA SER A 503 -6.14 4.25 7.10
C SER A 503 -7.46 3.82 7.74
N VAL A 504 -8.47 3.44 6.93
CA VAL A 504 -9.77 3.01 7.45
C VAL A 504 -9.81 1.57 7.97
N MET A 505 -8.78 0.77 7.71
CA MET A 505 -8.78 -0.67 8.00
C MET A 505 -8.70 -0.95 9.50
N PRO A 506 -9.65 -1.72 10.09
CA PRO A 506 -9.64 -2.09 11.52
C PRO A 506 -8.51 -3.05 11.88
N THR A 507 -8.13 -3.92 10.93
CA THR A 507 -7.06 -4.92 11.05
C THR A 507 -6.24 -4.94 9.78
N SER A 508 -4.99 -5.38 9.86
CA SER A 508 -4.06 -5.35 8.72
C SER A 508 -4.17 -6.58 7.80
N GLY A 509 -4.67 -7.71 8.31
CA GLY A 509 -4.38 -9.01 7.71
C GLY A 509 -2.88 -9.25 7.63
N CYS A 510 -2.44 -10.30 6.95
CA CYS A 510 -0.99 -10.54 6.73
C CYS A 510 -0.58 -10.46 5.26
N VAL A 511 -1.47 -10.00 4.38
CA VAL A 511 -1.23 -9.96 2.92
C VAL A 511 -1.09 -8.53 2.41
N ASN A 512 -0.55 -8.38 1.19
CA ASN A 512 -0.40 -7.07 0.55
C ASN A 512 -1.79 -6.43 0.35
N PRO A 513 -2.08 -5.26 0.94
CA PRO A 513 -3.45 -4.76 1.10
C PRO A 513 -3.97 -3.96 -0.11
N THR A 514 -3.18 -3.74 -1.17
CA THR A 514 -3.58 -2.84 -2.27
C THR A 514 -4.90 -3.28 -2.93
N GLY A 515 -5.13 -4.60 -3.12
CA GLY A 515 -6.40 -5.13 -3.63
C GLY A 515 -7.58 -4.79 -2.72
N THR A 516 -7.39 -4.93 -1.41
CA THR A 516 -8.41 -4.59 -0.40
C THR A 516 -8.67 -3.07 -0.36
N VAL A 517 -7.63 -2.24 -0.39
CA VAL A 517 -7.77 -0.77 -0.46
C VAL A 517 -8.53 -0.34 -1.71
N ALA A 518 -8.23 -0.92 -2.87
CA ALA A 518 -8.94 -0.63 -4.11
C ALA A 518 -10.41 -1.06 -4.07
N ALA A 519 -10.70 -2.25 -3.53
CA ALA A 519 -12.06 -2.77 -3.37
C ALA A 519 -12.88 -1.93 -2.37
N LEU A 520 -12.28 -1.50 -1.25
CA LEU A 520 -12.89 -0.57 -0.29
C LEU A 520 -13.22 0.77 -0.93
N SER A 521 -12.26 1.35 -1.67
CA SER A 521 -12.49 2.61 -2.37
C SER A 521 -13.64 2.52 -3.36
N LEU A 522 -13.71 1.43 -4.13
CA LEU A 522 -14.79 1.21 -5.08
C LEU A 522 -16.15 1.06 -4.37
N ARG A 523 -16.21 0.26 -3.29
CA ARG A 523 -17.42 0.06 -2.48
C ARG A 523 -17.91 1.38 -1.85
N THR A 524 -17.01 2.14 -1.23
CA THR A 524 -17.31 3.46 -0.65
C THR A 524 -17.84 4.43 -1.72
N THR A 525 -17.19 4.45 -2.89
CA THR A 525 -17.60 5.30 -4.02
C THR A 525 -19.00 4.95 -4.51
N GLU A 526 -19.33 3.67 -4.67
CA GLU A 526 -20.67 3.24 -5.09
C GLU A 526 -21.75 3.54 -4.05
N HIS A 527 -21.41 3.40 -2.76
CA HIS A 527 -22.31 3.84 -1.69
C HIS A 527 -22.59 5.35 -1.77
N ALA A 528 -21.57 6.18 -1.97
CA ALA A 528 -21.73 7.62 -2.11
C ALA A 528 -22.55 8.00 -3.37
N ILE A 529 -22.36 7.30 -4.49
CA ILE A 529 -23.15 7.47 -5.72
C ILE A 529 -24.63 7.14 -5.46
N ALA A 530 -24.92 6.04 -4.78
CA ALA A 530 -26.27 5.65 -4.42
C ALA A 530 -26.94 6.68 -3.51
N ALA A 531 -26.24 7.11 -2.46
CA ALA A 531 -26.72 8.15 -1.53
C ALA A 531 -26.98 9.50 -2.25
N ALA A 532 -26.16 9.83 -3.24
CA ALA A 532 -26.37 11.03 -4.07
C ALA A 532 -27.65 10.95 -4.91
N ARG A 533 -27.91 9.80 -5.52
CA ARG A 533 -29.12 9.56 -6.32
C ARG A 533 -30.39 9.56 -5.47
N GLU A 534 -30.29 9.12 -4.24
CA GLU A 534 -31.38 9.16 -3.26
C GLU A 534 -31.53 10.54 -2.58
N GLN A 535 -30.79 11.55 -3.03
CA GLN A 535 -30.77 12.92 -2.46
C GLN A 535 -30.34 13.01 -1.00
N GLN A 536 -29.72 11.98 -0.45
CA GLN A 536 -29.14 11.97 0.91
C GLN A 536 -27.81 12.73 0.98
N LEU A 537 -27.14 12.91 -0.17
CA LEU A 537 -25.97 13.77 -0.35
C LEU A 537 -26.30 14.84 -1.39
N SER A 538 -25.94 16.10 -1.13
CA SER A 538 -26.24 17.21 -2.05
C SER A 538 -25.22 17.27 -3.19
N PHE A 539 -25.34 16.38 -4.18
CA PHE A 539 -24.69 16.53 -5.48
C PHE A 539 -25.56 17.37 -6.42
N ALA A 540 -24.98 18.02 -7.40
CA ALA A 540 -25.78 18.65 -8.45
C ALA A 540 -26.42 17.53 -9.29
N VAL A 541 -27.74 17.37 -9.17
CA VAL A 541 -28.52 16.58 -10.12
C VAL A 541 -28.43 17.29 -11.47
N ARG A 542 -27.77 16.70 -12.47
CA ARG A 542 -27.81 17.15 -13.86
C ARG A 542 -29.02 16.57 -14.59
#